data_52c7cbc3bc2bbee2e3a327cd6412e7f3
#
_entry.id   52c7cbc3bc2bbee2e3a327cd6412e7f3
#
_cell.length_a   1.000
_cell.length_b   1.000
_cell.length_c   1.000
_cell.angle_alpha   90.00
_cell.angle_beta   90.00
_cell.angle_gamma   90.00
#
_symmetry.space_group_name_H-M   'P 1'
#
loop_
_entity.id
_entity.type
_entity.pdbx_description
1 polymer ?
#
loop_
_entity_poly.entity_id
_entity_poly.type
_entity_poly.pdbx_seq_one_letter_code
_entity_poly.pdbx_strand_id
1 'polypeptide(L)'
;MEFIDNKTIEDFSRDGAVLCKGMFIDWLDKLRIGVDKLIENPSVRERSYTPDDGTAPFFQDLVNWDRIPEFKDFVFKSKLGFYASKLMKSKQSQFFHDHVLVKEPGSSIVTPWHQDKPYYCVDGAQSVSFWIALDDISKEGCLECIAGSHLSNVLHKPKRFNGNDLYENDNSEDVPDINSNRKDYKILSWDIKAGDAVAFDFRTLHGASENVNKNSRRRVFSARIVGDDAVFIDRKGK
;
A
#
# COMPACT_ATOMS: atom_id res chain seq x y z
N MET A 1 -11.55 -21.83 4.99
CA MET A 1 -10.58 -21.70 3.87
C MET A 1 -9.33 -21.05 4.44
N GLU A 2 -8.14 -21.55 4.14
CA GLU A 2 -6.87 -20.95 4.59
C GLU A 2 -6.45 -19.92 3.54
N PHE A 3 -6.50 -18.62 3.88
CA PHE A 3 -6.16 -17.51 2.96
C PHE A 3 -4.67 -17.42 2.66
N ILE A 4 -3.81 -17.93 3.55
CA ILE A 4 -2.36 -17.96 3.40
C ILE A 4 -1.89 -19.41 3.45
N ASP A 5 -1.84 -20.05 2.32
CA ASP A 5 -1.27 -21.38 2.12
C ASP A 5 0.23 -21.31 1.76
N ASN A 6 0.88 -22.45 1.64
CA ASN A 6 2.30 -22.52 1.30
C ASN A 6 2.61 -21.87 -0.06
N LYS A 7 1.72 -22.05 -1.05
CA LYS A 7 1.88 -21.43 -2.36
C LYS A 7 1.86 -19.90 -2.27
N THR A 8 0.93 -19.34 -1.50
CA THR A 8 0.84 -17.90 -1.28
C THR A 8 2.12 -17.36 -0.62
N ILE A 9 2.68 -18.09 0.35
CA ILE A 9 3.95 -17.72 1.02
C ILE A 9 5.13 -17.79 0.04
N GLU A 10 5.19 -18.82 -0.80
CA GLU A 10 6.24 -18.98 -1.81
C GLU A 10 6.16 -17.87 -2.88
N ASP A 11 4.95 -17.58 -3.38
CA ASP A 11 4.72 -16.53 -4.36
C ASP A 11 5.11 -15.15 -3.79
N PHE A 12 4.73 -14.85 -2.53
CA PHE A 12 5.13 -13.61 -1.86
C PHE A 12 6.65 -13.54 -1.68
N SER A 13 7.30 -14.63 -1.24
CA SER A 13 8.75 -14.67 -1.05
C SER A 13 9.53 -14.50 -2.36
N ARG A 14 8.99 -15.00 -3.47
CA ARG A 14 9.62 -14.93 -4.79
C ARG A 14 9.39 -13.60 -5.50
N ASP A 15 8.14 -13.16 -5.52
CA ASP A 15 7.70 -12.02 -6.33
C ASP A 15 7.61 -10.71 -5.54
N GLY A 16 7.57 -10.76 -4.20
CA GLY A 16 7.42 -9.59 -3.33
C GLY A 16 6.00 -9.04 -3.26
N ALA A 17 5.06 -9.63 -4.00
CA ALA A 17 3.65 -9.25 -3.99
C ALA A 17 2.76 -10.43 -4.36
N VAL A 18 1.56 -10.50 -3.74
CA VAL A 18 0.58 -11.57 -4.00
C VAL A 18 -0.85 -11.08 -3.77
N LEU A 19 -1.80 -11.59 -4.57
CA LEU A 19 -3.22 -11.34 -4.36
C LEU A 19 -3.79 -12.34 -3.34
N CYS A 20 -4.45 -11.81 -2.32
CA CYS A 20 -5.16 -12.54 -1.27
C CYS A 20 -6.67 -12.33 -1.43
N LYS A 21 -7.34 -13.28 -2.11
CA LYS A 21 -8.77 -13.15 -2.47
C LYS A 21 -9.70 -13.32 -1.27
N GLY A 22 -10.65 -12.39 -1.10
CA GLY A 22 -11.70 -12.42 -0.07
C GLY A 22 -11.20 -12.37 1.37
N MET A 23 -9.92 -12.07 1.58
CA MET A 23 -9.25 -12.17 2.88
C MET A 23 -9.93 -11.31 3.96
N PHE A 24 -10.46 -10.16 3.58
CA PHE A 24 -11.04 -9.18 4.50
C PHE A 24 -12.50 -8.86 4.19
N ILE A 25 -13.21 -9.76 3.50
CA ILE A 25 -14.62 -9.54 3.11
C ILE A 25 -15.52 -9.27 4.32
N ASP A 26 -15.30 -9.96 5.46
CA ASP A 26 -16.07 -9.79 6.69
C ASP A 26 -15.84 -8.42 7.37
N TRP A 27 -14.84 -7.69 6.94
CA TRP A 27 -14.48 -6.37 7.47
C TRP A 27 -14.85 -5.22 6.54
N LEU A 28 -15.36 -5.52 5.35
CA LEU A 28 -15.56 -4.56 4.27
C LEU A 28 -16.44 -3.39 4.68
N ASP A 29 -17.65 -3.68 5.21
CA ASP A 29 -18.59 -2.63 5.59
C ASP A 29 -18.05 -1.77 6.74
N LYS A 30 -17.38 -2.40 7.72
CA LYS A 30 -16.76 -1.67 8.83
C LYS A 30 -15.65 -0.74 8.33
N LEU A 31 -14.76 -1.21 7.45
CA LEU A 31 -13.72 -0.37 6.88
C LEU A 31 -14.27 0.78 6.03
N ARG A 32 -15.35 0.55 5.27
CA ARG A 32 -16.05 1.60 4.52
C ARG A 32 -16.60 2.69 5.43
N ILE A 33 -17.29 2.31 6.50
CA ILE A 33 -17.80 3.26 7.52
C ILE A 33 -16.62 4.08 8.09
N GLY A 34 -15.52 3.43 8.43
CA GLY A 34 -14.34 4.12 8.95
C GLY A 34 -13.74 5.11 7.96
N VAL A 35 -13.67 4.75 6.67
CA VAL A 35 -13.20 5.65 5.60
C VAL A 35 -14.13 6.85 5.44
N ASP A 36 -15.44 6.65 5.43
CA ASP A 36 -16.41 7.76 5.30
C ASP A 36 -16.28 8.74 6.48
N LYS A 37 -16.18 8.25 7.73
CA LYS A 37 -15.92 9.07 8.92
C LYS A 37 -14.60 9.84 8.83
N LEU A 38 -13.56 9.20 8.27
CA LEU A 38 -12.25 9.84 8.10
C LEU A 38 -12.31 10.98 7.08
N ILE A 39 -13.02 10.81 5.98
CA ILE A 39 -13.23 11.85 4.96
C ILE A 39 -14.01 13.03 5.54
N GLU A 40 -15.05 12.77 6.37
CA GLU A 40 -15.82 13.81 7.04
C GLU A 40 -15.01 14.60 8.08
N ASN A 41 -14.02 13.96 8.72
CA ASN A 41 -13.16 14.55 9.73
C ASN A 41 -11.71 14.11 9.56
N PRO A 42 -10.96 14.68 8.60
CA PRO A 42 -9.57 14.34 8.32
C PRO A 42 -8.64 14.63 9.51
N SER A 43 -7.51 13.94 9.55
CA SER A 43 -6.48 14.16 10.56
C SER A 43 -5.53 15.29 10.14
N VAL A 44 -4.65 15.69 11.06
CA VAL A 44 -3.54 16.62 10.74
C VAL A 44 -2.50 16.03 9.78
N ARG A 45 -2.61 14.75 9.48
CA ARG A 45 -1.74 14.00 8.55
C ARG A 45 -2.36 13.82 7.17
N GLU A 46 -3.52 14.41 6.94
CA GLU A 46 -4.18 14.43 5.62
C GLU A 46 -3.23 15.01 4.56
N ARG A 47 -3.21 14.41 3.37
CA ARG A 47 -2.33 14.73 2.24
C ARG A 47 -3.08 14.63 0.91
N SER A 48 -4.26 15.21 0.82
CA SER A 48 -5.03 15.21 -0.43
C SER A 48 -4.34 16.01 -1.53
N TYR A 49 -4.54 15.53 -2.74
CA TYR A 49 -4.10 16.20 -3.96
C TYR A 49 -5.32 16.57 -4.80
N THR A 50 -5.43 17.86 -5.13
CA THR A 50 -6.43 18.35 -6.09
C THR A 50 -5.68 18.69 -7.38
N PRO A 51 -6.00 18.02 -8.49
CA PRO A 51 -5.35 18.30 -9.77
C PRO A 51 -5.70 19.67 -10.32
N ASP A 52 -4.73 20.33 -10.96
CA ASP A 52 -4.93 21.64 -11.62
C ASP A 52 -5.78 21.52 -12.90
N ASP A 53 -5.93 20.31 -13.45
CA ASP A 53 -6.72 19.99 -14.65
C ASP A 53 -8.24 19.93 -14.39
N GLY A 54 -8.68 20.17 -13.17
CA GLY A 54 -10.07 20.13 -12.75
C GLY A 54 -10.66 18.74 -12.59
N THR A 55 -9.85 17.70 -12.65
CA THR A 55 -10.30 16.33 -12.34
C THR A 55 -10.49 16.13 -10.83
N ALA A 56 -11.10 15.01 -10.46
CA ALA A 56 -11.47 14.73 -9.09
C ALA A 56 -10.25 14.53 -8.17
N PRO A 57 -10.35 14.90 -6.87
CA PRO A 57 -9.23 14.83 -5.93
C PRO A 57 -8.85 13.37 -5.60
N PHE A 58 -7.62 13.23 -5.10
CA PHE A 58 -7.10 12.04 -4.47
C PHE A 58 -6.92 12.31 -2.98
N PHE A 59 -7.82 11.77 -2.16
CA PHE A 59 -7.76 11.87 -0.71
C PHE A 59 -6.77 10.86 -0.14
N GLN A 60 -5.93 11.29 0.77
CA GLN A 60 -5.02 10.45 1.53
C GLN A 60 -4.95 10.91 2.98
N ASP A 61 -5.00 9.96 3.91
CA ASP A 61 -4.76 10.23 5.33
C ASP A 61 -4.08 9.03 6.00
N LEU A 62 -3.19 9.29 6.95
CA LEU A 62 -2.32 8.29 7.55
C LEU A 62 -2.48 8.25 9.07
N VAL A 63 -2.21 7.07 9.66
CA VAL A 63 -2.13 6.87 11.11
C VAL A 63 -3.42 7.28 11.82
N ASN A 64 -4.52 6.66 11.43
CA ASN A 64 -5.85 6.92 11.98
C ASN A 64 -6.46 5.72 12.73
N TRP A 65 -5.73 4.61 12.79
CA TRP A 65 -6.20 3.35 13.35
C TRP A 65 -6.69 3.45 14.82
N ASP A 66 -6.10 4.31 15.62
CA ASP A 66 -6.48 4.51 17.03
C ASP A 66 -7.59 5.55 17.20
N ARG A 67 -7.72 6.48 16.25
CA ARG A 67 -8.71 7.57 16.24
C ARG A 67 -10.08 7.13 15.69
N ILE A 68 -10.08 6.24 14.70
CA ILE A 68 -11.29 5.72 14.06
C ILE A 68 -11.63 4.35 14.66
N PRO A 69 -12.74 4.21 15.40
CA PRO A 69 -13.07 2.95 16.10
C PRO A 69 -13.16 1.74 15.18
N GLU A 70 -13.63 1.92 13.95
CA GLU A 70 -13.75 0.87 12.95
C GLU A 70 -12.37 0.33 12.53
N PHE A 71 -11.38 1.20 12.39
CA PHE A 71 -10.00 0.82 12.08
C PHE A 71 -9.33 0.15 13.28
N LYS A 72 -9.54 0.68 14.49
CA LYS A 72 -9.07 0.07 15.72
C LYS A 72 -9.58 -1.35 15.89
N ASP A 73 -10.87 -1.54 15.66
CA ASP A 73 -11.49 -2.87 15.69
C ASP A 73 -10.86 -3.81 14.66
N PHE A 74 -10.64 -3.34 13.43
CA PHE A 74 -10.00 -4.12 12.39
C PHE A 74 -8.58 -4.54 12.80
N VAL A 75 -7.76 -3.61 13.28
CA VAL A 75 -6.38 -3.89 13.70
C VAL A 75 -6.33 -4.94 14.80
N PHE A 76 -7.18 -4.85 15.82
CA PHE A 76 -7.12 -5.72 16.99
C PHE A 76 -7.94 -7.00 16.91
N LYS A 77 -9.01 -7.02 16.12
CA LYS A 77 -9.97 -8.14 16.11
C LYS A 77 -9.93 -8.97 14.82
N SER A 78 -9.29 -8.47 13.75
CA SER A 78 -9.09 -9.25 12.53
C SER A 78 -7.89 -10.20 12.68
N LYS A 79 -7.74 -11.10 11.70
CA LYS A 79 -6.55 -11.98 11.63
C LYS A 79 -5.37 -11.33 10.91
N LEU A 80 -5.33 -9.99 10.80
CA LEU A 80 -4.31 -9.24 10.06
C LEU A 80 -2.90 -9.63 10.49
N GLY A 81 -2.58 -9.56 11.79
CA GLY A 81 -1.26 -9.91 12.32
C GLY A 81 -0.88 -11.36 12.07
N PHE A 82 -1.82 -12.29 12.19
CA PHE A 82 -1.59 -13.70 11.90
C PHE A 82 -1.23 -13.93 10.41
N TYR A 83 -1.93 -13.29 9.49
CA TYR A 83 -1.62 -13.38 8.06
C TYR A 83 -0.27 -12.75 7.73
N ALA A 84 0.02 -11.60 8.34
CA ALA A 84 1.30 -10.94 8.19
C ALA A 84 2.47 -11.82 8.66
N SER A 85 2.37 -12.41 9.84
CA SER A 85 3.41 -13.34 10.37
C SER A 85 3.67 -14.50 9.44
N LYS A 86 2.61 -15.11 8.87
CA LYS A 86 2.77 -16.21 7.90
C LYS A 86 3.51 -15.78 6.64
N LEU A 87 3.13 -14.65 6.02
CA LEU A 87 3.79 -14.15 4.81
C LEU A 87 5.26 -13.80 5.06
N MET A 88 5.55 -13.10 6.15
CA MET A 88 6.90 -12.68 6.52
C MET A 88 7.76 -13.82 7.09
N LYS A 89 7.16 -14.98 7.41
CA LYS A 89 7.82 -16.08 8.15
C LYS A 89 8.41 -15.59 9.48
N SER A 90 7.71 -14.67 10.15
CA SER A 90 8.09 -14.12 11.45
C SER A 90 7.34 -14.81 12.59
N LYS A 91 7.92 -14.82 13.79
CA LYS A 91 7.27 -15.36 15.00
C LYS A 91 6.23 -14.41 15.54
N GLN A 92 6.46 -13.10 15.38
CA GLN A 92 5.59 -12.02 15.82
C GLN A 92 5.36 -11.04 14.66
N SER A 93 4.29 -10.26 14.78
CA SER A 93 4.01 -9.16 13.89
C SER A 93 3.53 -7.95 14.66
N GLN A 94 4.03 -6.79 14.29
CA GLN A 94 3.68 -5.51 14.86
C GLN A 94 2.95 -4.67 13.81
N PHE A 95 1.73 -4.23 14.11
CA PHE A 95 1.08 -3.22 13.29
C PHE A 95 1.88 -1.92 13.37
N PHE A 96 2.24 -1.37 12.22
CA PHE A 96 3.05 -0.17 12.12
C PHE A 96 2.17 1.07 11.94
N HIS A 97 1.41 1.14 10.85
CA HIS A 97 0.41 2.18 10.63
C HIS A 97 -0.56 1.84 9.49
N ASP A 98 -1.65 2.59 9.40
CA ASP A 98 -2.58 2.58 8.27
C ASP A 98 -2.35 3.76 7.33
N HIS A 99 -2.83 3.61 6.09
CA HIS A 99 -2.93 4.65 5.09
C HIS A 99 -4.23 4.47 4.30
N VAL A 100 -5.12 5.41 4.41
CA VAL A 100 -6.36 5.45 3.61
C VAL A 100 -6.09 6.19 2.31
N LEU A 101 -6.55 5.62 1.20
CA LEU A 101 -6.32 6.11 -0.15
C LEU A 101 -7.66 6.10 -0.90
N VAL A 102 -8.16 7.27 -1.31
CA VAL A 102 -9.43 7.38 -2.03
C VAL A 102 -9.25 8.22 -3.29
N LYS A 103 -9.30 7.57 -4.44
CA LYS A 103 -9.38 8.27 -5.73
C LYS A 103 -10.84 8.34 -6.15
N GLU A 104 -11.37 9.56 -6.24
CA GLU A 104 -12.74 9.80 -6.70
C GLU A 104 -12.90 9.38 -8.17
N PRO A 105 -14.15 9.22 -8.66
CA PRO A 105 -14.39 8.87 -10.05
C PRO A 105 -13.75 9.86 -11.02
N GLY A 106 -12.94 9.36 -11.94
CA GLY A 106 -12.24 10.19 -12.93
C GLY A 106 -11.05 11.00 -12.40
N SER A 107 -10.53 10.66 -11.20
CA SER A 107 -9.28 11.27 -10.71
C SER A 107 -8.12 10.90 -11.61
N SER A 108 -7.42 11.90 -12.16
CA SER A 108 -6.26 11.74 -13.05
C SER A 108 -4.94 11.48 -12.31
N ILE A 109 -4.95 11.51 -10.99
CA ILE A 109 -3.72 11.37 -10.19
C ILE A 109 -3.18 9.94 -10.28
N VAL A 110 -1.97 9.82 -10.80
CA VAL A 110 -1.18 8.58 -10.79
C VAL A 110 -0.38 8.51 -9.50
N THR A 111 -0.25 7.33 -8.91
CA THR A 111 0.73 7.08 -7.84
C THR A 111 2.03 6.65 -8.50
N PRO A 112 3.10 7.46 -8.46
CA PRO A 112 4.37 7.14 -9.11
C PRO A 112 4.97 5.83 -8.59
N TRP A 113 5.80 5.17 -9.40
CA TRP A 113 6.58 4.02 -8.96
C TRP A 113 7.48 4.38 -7.80
N HIS A 114 7.44 3.62 -6.72
CA HIS A 114 8.21 3.83 -5.51
C HIS A 114 8.33 2.53 -4.69
N GLN A 115 9.16 2.58 -3.67
CA GLN A 115 9.21 1.60 -2.58
C GLN A 115 8.68 2.27 -1.32
N ASP A 116 7.96 1.53 -0.47
CA ASP A 116 7.46 2.06 0.81
C ASP A 116 8.60 2.29 1.83
N LYS A 117 9.57 1.36 1.87
CA LYS A 117 10.63 1.34 2.89
C LYS A 117 11.40 2.65 3.06
N PRO A 118 11.80 3.38 2.01
CA PRO A 118 12.54 4.64 2.15
C PRO A 118 11.78 5.76 2.86
N TYR A 119 10.44 5.68 2.90
CA TYR A 119 9.59 6.69 3.56
C TYR A 119 9.46 6.46 5.07
N TYR A 120 9.85 5.29 5.59
CA TYR A 120 9.54 4.87 6.96
C TYR A 120 10.75 4.92 7.89
N CYS A 121 10.50 5.20 9.17
CA CYS A 121 11.51 5.16 10.24
C CYS A 121 11.78 3.73 10.74
N VAL A 122 11.59 2.73 9.89
CA VAL A 122 11.81 1.31 10.22
C VAL A 122 12.68 0.65 9.18
N ASP A 123 13.59 -0.21 9.63
CA ASP A 123 14.37 -1.13 8.81
C ASP A 123 14.09 -2.57 9.24
N GLY A 124 14.60 -3.54 8.48
CA GLY A 124 14.32 -4.96 8.58
C GLY A 124 13.88 -5.52 7.23
N ALA A 125 13.92 -6.83 7.08
CA ALA A 125 13.48 -7.54 5.87
C ALA A 125 12.03 -8.05 5.99
N GLN A 126 11.56 -8.28 7.22
CA GLN A 126 10.22 -8.79 7.49
C GLN A 126 9.22 -7.64 7.54
N SER A 127 8.63 -7.34 6.38
CA SER A 127 7.64 -6.29 6.24
C SER A 127 6.54 -6.68 5.24
N VAL A 128 5.32 -6.23 5.47
CA VAL A 128 4.21 -6.42 4.55
C VAL A 128 3.20 -5.28 4.65
N SER A 129 2.78 -4.75 3.50
CA SER A 129 1.59 -3.91 3.33
C SER A 129 0.46 -4.77 2.80
N PHE A 130 -0.73 -4.70 3.42
CA PHE A 130 -1.98 -5.19 2.83
C PHE A 130 -2.74 -4.01 2.23
N TRP A 131 -2.75 -3.91 0.92
CA TRP A 131 -3.53 -2.95 0.16
C TRP A 131 -4.94 -3.53 -0.05
N ILE A 132 -5.86 -3.24 0.88
CA ILE A 132 -7.20 -3.83 0.98
C ILE A 132 -8.17 -3.01 0.14
N ALA A 133 -8.70 -3.62 -0.91
CA ALA A 133 -9.68 -2.99 -1.78
C ALA A 133 -11.05 -2.92 -1.08
N LEU A 134 -11.62 -1.73 -0.99
CA LEU A 134 -12.97 -1.52 -0.46
C LEU A 134 -14.02 -1.40 -1.57
N ASP A 135 -13.59 -1.36 -2.82
CA ASP A 135 -14.40 -1.35 -4.03
C ASP A 135 -13.83 -2.35 -5.05
N ASP A 136 -14.64 -2.75 -6.02
CA ASP A 136 -14.16 -3.55 -7.14
C ASP A 136 -13.23 -2.71 -8.01
N ILE A 137 -12.06 -3.24 -8.34
CA ILE A 137 -11.01 -2.53 -9.09
C ILE A 137 -10.57 -3.41 -10.26
N SER A 138 -10.69 -2.88 -11.48
CA SER A 138 -10.17 -3.57 -12.65
C SER A 138 -8.64 -3.61 -12.65
N LYS A 139 -8.07 -4.52 -13.41
CA LYS A 139 -6.63 -4.69 -13.53
C LYS A 139 -5.91 -3.38 -13.92
N GLU A 140 -6.51 -2.59 -14.80
CA GLU A 140 -5.95 -1.31 -15.27
C GLU A 140 -5.94 -0.25 -14.17
N GLY A 141 -6.89 -0.32 -13.22
CA GLY A 141 -7.01 0.59 -12.08
C GLY A 141 -6.30 0.08 -10.82
N CYS A 142 -5.73 -1.13 -10.87
CA CYS A 142 -5.13 -1.77 -9.71
C CYS A 142 -3.72 -1.25 -9.41
N LEU A 143 -3.23 -1.63 -8.23
CA LEU A 143 -1.82 -1.56 -7.88
C LEU A 143 -1.01 -2.42 -8.84
N GLU A 144 0.10 -1.88 -9.34
CA GLU A 144 1.10 -2.61 -10.11
C GLU A 144 2.34 -2.82 -9.25
N CYS A 145 2.94 -4.03 -9.31
CA CYS A 145 4.14 -4.40 -8.57
C CYS A 145 5.18 -5.00 -9.50
N ILE A 146 6.46 -4.67 -9.33
CA ILE A 146 7.56 -5.32 -10.05
C ILE A 146 7.95 -6.59 -9.31
N ALA A 147 7.70 -7.75 -9.93
CA ALA A 147 8.04 -9.03 -9.35
C ALA A 147 9.54 -9.15 -9.07
N GLY A 148 9.88 -9.56 -7.84
CA GLY A 148 11.27 -9.78 -7.40
C GLY A 148 12.05 -8.51 -7.05
N SER A 149 11.49 -7.30 -7.24
CA SER A 149 12.21 -6.04 -6.95
C SER A 149 12.59 -5.87 -5.48
N HIS A 150 11.86 -6.50 -4.56
CA HIS A 150 12.17 -6.51 -3.12
C HIS A 150 13.46 -7.28 -2.77
N LEU A 151 13.94 -8.13 -3.68
CA LEU A 151 15.20 -8.89 -3.51
C LEU A 151 16.44 -8.06 -3.88
N SER A 152 16.24 -6.93 -4.55
CA SER A 152 17.31 -5.97 -4.77
C SER A 152 17.74 -5.36 -3.43
N ASN A 153 19.03 -5.14 -3.26
CA ASN A 153 19.58 -4.39 -2.13
C ASN A 153 19.50 -2.86 -2.34
N VAL A 154 18.93 -2.41 -3.47
CA VAL A 154 18.80 -1.00 -3.80
C VAL A 154 17.53 -0.45 -3.19
N LEU A 155 17.66 0.61 -2.39
CA LEU A 155 16.56 1.46 -1.97
C LEU A 155 16.62 2.74 -2.80
N HIS A 156 15.55 2.98 -3.55
CA HIS A 156 15.44 4.14 -4.40
C HIS A 156 15.04 5.39 -3.62
N LYS A 157 15.43 6.53 -4.15
CA LYS A 157 15.14 7.85 -3.59
C LYS A 157 13.62 8.07 -3.44
N PRO A 158 13.13 8.36 -2.22
CA PRO A 158 11.73 8.68 -2.03
C PRO A 158 11.41 10.10 -2.54
N LYS A 159 10.33 10.22 -3.31
CA LYS A 159 9.87 11.49 -3.87
C LYS A 159 8.47 11.84 -3.40
N ARG A 160 8.18 13.12 -3.33
CA ARG A 160 6.83 13.64 -3.15
C ARG A 160 6.03 13.49 -4.45
N PHE A 161 4.70 13.55 -4.39
CA PHE A 161 3.85 13.47 -5.59
C PHE A 161 4.10 14.59 -6.61
N ASN A 162 4.66 15.73 -6.18
CA ASN A 162 5.09 16.81 -7.08
C ASN A 162 6.46 16.58 -7.71
N GLY A 163 7.07 15.40 -7.52
CA GLY A 163 8.36 15.01 -8.09
C GLY A 163 9.58 15.49 -7.29
N ASN A 164 9.42 16.31 -6.27
CA ASN A 164 10.52 16.76 -5.44
C ASN A 164 11.03 15.65 -4.52
N ASP A 165 12.33 15.64 -4.24
CA ASP A 165 12.94 14.72 -3.29
C ASP A 165 12.32 14.91 -1.89
N LEU A 166 12.11 13.79 -1.18
CA LEU A 166 11.57 13.86 0.18
C LEU A 166 12.63 14.33 1.18
N TYR A 167 13.89 13.90 0.99
CA TYR A 167 15.00 14.22 1.85
C TYR A 167 16.05 15.05 1.12
N GLU A 168 16.60 16.05 1.80
CA GLU A 168 17.72 16.85 1.27
C GLU A 168 19.00 16.01 1.26
N ASN A 169 19.82 16.18 0.21
CA ASN A 169 21.10 15.49 0.06
C ASN A 169 21.01 13.95 0.05
N ASP A 170 19.87 13.39 -0.37
CA ASP A 170 19.74 11.95 -0.59
C ASP A 170 20.47 11.56 -1.88
N ASN A 171 21.55 10.77 -1.73
CA ASN A 171 22.37 10.28 -2.83
C ASN A 171 21.91 8.90 -3.34
N SER A 172 20.75 8.41 -2.91
CA SER A 172 20.19 7.17 -3.42
C SER A 172 19.84 7.29 -4.91
N GLU A 173 19.79 6.16 -5.58
CA GLU A 173 19.40 6.12 -7.00
C GLU A 173 17.93 6.50 -7.18
N ASP A 174 17.62 7.19 -8.28
CA ASP A 174 16.25 7.39 -8.70
C ASP A 174 15.58 6.06 -9.06
N VAL A 175 14.24 6.01 -8.92
CA VAL A 175 13.48 4.89 -9.46
C VAL A 175 13.66 4.85 -10.98
N PRO A 176 13.98 3.68 -11.57
CA PRO A 176 14.14 3.56 -13.02
C PRO A 176 12.85 3.95 -13.76
N ASP A 177 12.98 4.39 -15.00
CA ASP A 177 11.84 4.70 -15.85
C ASP A 177 11.12 3.40 -16.31
N ILE A 178 10.30 2.87 -15.42
CA ILE A 178 9.54 1.64 -15.64
C ILE A 178 8.52 1.85 -16.75
N ASN A 179 7.88 3.01 -16.82
CA ASN A 179 6.80 3.25 -17.78
C ASN A 179 7.30 3.19 -19.24
N SER A 180 8.47 3.73 -19.53
CA SER A 180 9.08 3.66 -20.86
C SER A 180 9.67 2.29 -21.18
N ASN A 181 9.97 1.48 -20.16
CA ASN A 181 10.66 0.20 -20.30
C ASN A 181 9.85 -0.99 -19.77
N ARG A 182 8.53 -0.92 -19.80
CA ARG A 182 7.62 -1.93 -19.17
C ARG A 182 7.90 -3.37 -19.62
N LYS A 183 8.35 -3.58 -20.87
CA LYS A 183 8.70 -4.91 -21.41
C LYS A 183 9.87 -5.59 -20.70
N ASP A 184 10.72 -4.82 -20.01
CA ASP A 184 11.91 -5.31 -19.31
C ASP A 184 11.59 -5.78 -17.88
N TYR A 185 10.34 -5.60 -17.44
CA TYR A 185 9.88 -5.92 -16.10
C TYR A 185 8.73 -6.93 -16.12
N LYS A 186 8.75 -7.86 -15.16
CA LYS A 186 7.57 -8.68 -14.85
C LYS A 186 6.65 -7.88 -13.93
N ILE A 187 5.66 -7.23 -14.52
CA ILE A 187 4.68 -6.42 -13.78
C ILE A 187 3.51 -7.30 -13.37
N LEU A 188 3.22 -7.32 -12.07
CA LEU A 188 2.07 -8.00 -11.48
C LEU A 188 0.95 -6.97 -11.29
N SER A 189 -0.26 -7.33 -11.70
CA SER A 189 -1.49 -6.59 -11.44
C SER A 189 -2.70 -7.52 -11.58
N TRP A 190 -3.83 -7.21 -10.94
CA TRP A 190 -4.96 -8.12 -10.82
C TRP A 190 -6.31 -7.40 -10.97
N ASP A 191 -7.32 -8.15 -11.43
CA ASP A 191 -8.71 -7.77 -11.18
C ASP A 191 -9.04 -8.10 -9.72
N ILE A 192 -9.46 -7.10 -8.96
CA ILE A 192 -9.65 -7.19 -7.51
C ILE A 192 -11.11 -6.94 -7.18
N LYS A 193 -11.65 -7.77 -6.29
CA LYS A 193 -12.97 -7.60 -5.69
C LYS A 193 -12.87 -6.91 -4.34
N ALA A 194 -13.91 -6.18 -3.97
CA ALA A 194 -14.00 -5.61 -2.65
C ALA A 194 -13.83 -6.70 -1.57
N GLY A 195 -12.95 -6.45 -0.60
CA GLY A 195 -12.53 -7.43 0.41
C GLY A 195 -11.29 -8.26 0.07
N ASP A 196 -10.80 -8.19 -1.17
CA ASP A 196 -9.49 -8.72 -1.54
C ASP A 196 -8.38 -7.79 -1.02
N ALA A 197 -7.16 -8.32 -0.94
CA ALA A 197 -5.97 -7.53 -0.65
C ALA A 197 -4.79 -7.91 -1.55
N VAL A 198 -4.02 -6.93 -1.97
CA VAL A 198 -2.65 -7.16 -2.46
C VAL A 198 -1.71 -7.04 -1.28
N ALA A 199 -1.04 -8.14 -0.93
CA ALA A 199 0.03 -8.12 0.06
C ALA A 199 1.36 -7.88 -0.66
N PHE A 200 2.17 -6.91 -0.21
CA PHE A 200 3.48 -6.65 -0.80
C PHE A 200 4.53 -6.22 0.24
N ASP A 201 5.80 -6.57 -0.02
CA ASP A 201 6.95 -6.19 0.81
C ASP A 201 7.23 -4.69 0.67
N PHE A 202 7.65 -4.00 1.73
CA PHE A 202 7.94 -2.55 1.69
C PHE A 202 9.05 -2.17 0.69
N ARG A 203 9.86 -3.13 0.27
CA ARG A 203 10.91 -2.95 -0.75
C ARG A 203 10.43 -3.20 -2.18
N THR A 204 9.22 -3.71 -2.36
CA THR A 204 8.67 -3.95 -3.70
C THR A 204 8.42 -2.61 -4.39
N LEU A 205 8.99 -2.43 -5.58
CA LEU A 205 8.65 -1.31 -6.46
C LEU A 205 7.20 -1.47 -6.91
N HIS A 206 6.38 -0.45 -6.61
CA HIS A 206 4.97 -0.45 -6.94
C HIS A 206 4.49 0.94 -7.31
N GLY A 207 3.38 0.98 -8.02
CA GLY A 207 2.70 2.20 -8.41
C GLY A 207 1.22 1.91 -8.67
N ALA A 208 0.42 2.94 -8.92
CA ALA A 208 -0.98 2.75 -9.25
C ALA A 208 -1.45 3.82 -10.23
N SER A 209 -2.21 3.39 -11.24
CA SER A 209 -2.82 4.28 -12.23
C SER A 209 -3.78 5.29 -11.59
N GLU A 210 -4.23 6.20 -12.40
CA GLU A 210 -5.42 7.01 -12.16
C GLU A 210 -6.65 6.12 -11.81
N ASN A 211 -7.75 6.73 -11.36
CA ASN A 211 -9.01 6.00 -11.26
C ASN A 211 -9.71 6.00 -12.62
N VAL A 212 -9.46 4.96 -13.41
CA VAL A 212 -10.04 4.80 -14.76
C VAL A 212 -11.57 4.64 -14.73
N ASN A 213 -12.15 4.23 -13.59
CA ASN A 213 -13.59 4.13 -13.42
C ASN A 213 -14.20 5.53 -13.17
N LYS A 214 -15.00 6.01 -14.14
CA LYS A 214 -15.65 7.32 -14.03
C LYS A 214 -16.95 7.31 -13.21
N ASN A 215 -17.40 6.13 -12.76
CA ASN A 215 -18.68 5.97 -12.09
C ASN A 215 -18.55 5.54 -10.61
N SER A 216 -17.36 5.12 -10.20
CA SER A 216 -17.15 4.66 -8.82
C SER A 216 -15.82 5.12 -8.24
N ARG A 217 -15.81 5.31 -6.93
CA ARG A 217 -14.60 5.53 -6.14
C ARG A 217 -13.70 4.32 -6.18
N ARG A 218 -12.42 4.54 -5.95
CA ARG A 218 -11.45 3.53 -5.60
C ARG A 218 -10.94 3.80 -4.18
N ARG A 219 -11.59 3.16 -3.19
CA ARG A 219 -11.20 3.26 -1.79
C ARG A 219 -10.31 2.09 -1.41
N VAL A 220 -9.26 2.39 -0.69
CA VAL A 220 -8.31 1.41 -0.18
C VAL A 220 -7.95 1.73 1.26
N PHE A 221 -7.94 0.70 2.10
CA PHE A 221 -7.33 0.73 3.42
C PHE A 221 -6.02 -0.05 3.35
N SER A 222 -4.89 0.62 3.48
CA SER A 222 -3.58 -0.03 3.44
C SER A 222 -3.04 -0.19 4.86
N ALA A 223 -2.88 -1.44 5.31
CA ALA A 223 -2.34 -1.80 6.62
C ALA A 223 -0.89 -2.23 6.50
N ARG A 224 0.00 -1.62 7.29
CA ARG A 224 1.45 -1.87 7.27
C ARG A 224 1.89 -2.57 8.53
N ILE A 225 2.60 -3.68 8.35
CA ILE A 225 3.02 -4.56 9.44
C ILE A 225 4.50 -4.89 9.28
N VAL A 226 5.20 -5.01 10.39
CA VAL A 226 6.61 -5.41 10.48
C VAL A 226 6.79 -6.66 11.34
N GLY A 227 7.86 -7.40 11.13
CA GLY A 227 8.17 -8.65 11.81
C GLY A 227 9.22 -8.51 12.90
N ASP A 228 9.87 -9.64 13.26
CA ASP A 228 10.81 -9.77 14.37
C ASP A 228 12.10 -8.97 14.20
N ASP A 229 12.50 -8.70 12.96
CA ASP A 229 13.76 -8.02 12.62
C ASP A 229 13.63 -6.50 12.49
N ALA A 230 12.44 -5.97 12.80
CA ALA A 230 12.19 -4.55 12.70
C ALA A 230 13.02 -3.75 13.71
N VAL A 231 13.73 -2.73 13.20
CA VAL A 231 14.53 -1.81 14.00
C VAL A 231 14.20 -0.37 13.62
N PHE A 232 14.27 0.53 14.59
CA PHE A 232 14.14 1.95 14.29
C PHE A 232 15.37 2.45 13.53
N ILE A 233 15.13 3.26 12.51
CA ILE A 233 16.16 3.96 11.76
C ILE A 233 15.79 5.43 11.63
N ASP A 234 16.75 6.31 11.95
CA ASP A 234 16.63 7.73 11.67
C ASP A 234 17.07 8.01 10.23
N ARG A 235 16.12 8.36 9.36
CA ARG A 235 16.43 8.76 7.99
C ARG A 235 16.71 10.25 7.96
N LYS A 236 17.98 10.59 7.67
CA LYS A 236 18.43 11.97 7.58
C LYS A 236 17.67 12.72 6.48
N GLY A 237 17.30 13.97 6.75
CA GLY A 237 16.66 14.87 5.79
C GLY A 237 15.21 15.23 6.12
N LYS A 238 14.80 14.99 7.34
CA LYS A 238 13.50 15.50 7.84
C LYS A 238 13.58 16.96 8.25
#